data_9ff06c817ddd321b7d1eb1077f6ac37c
#
_entry.id   9ff06c817ddd321b7d1eb1077f6ac37c
#
_cell.length_a   1.000
_cell.length_b   1.000
_cell.length_c   1.000
_cell.angle_alpha   90.00
_cell.angle_beta   90.00
_cell.angle_gamma   90.00
#
_symmetry.space_group_name_H-M   'P 1'
#
loop_
_entity.id
_entity.type
_entity.pdbx_description
1 polymer ?
#
loop_
_entity_poly.entity_id
_entity_poly.type
_entity_poly.pdbx_seq_one_letter_code
_entity_poly.pdbx_strand_id
1 'polypeptide(L)'
;MSVRSATVMSLLMLLAASAAGACWAAAPPASAAAPATATPLDSYLDNLKTLRTTFLQTLADPHGREIDRASGTLIVQRPGKFSWEIHPQPVAGTDGAAGSNPGAGGAGQLMVCDGVNLWFYDRDLQQVTVKPVDAALSATPAMLLSGAVDVRKSFAISSAGQREGLDWVLVEPNGAQADFRSALFGFEHGELRRMILEDKLDQTATIIFQKIERNVPVSAAEVSFKPPAGADVIGTPRK
;
A
#
# COMPACT_ATOMS: atom_id res chain seq x y z
N MET A 1 45.07 -49.07 -18.91
CA MET A 1 46.26 -48.81 -19.75
C MET A 1 46.58 -47.37 -19.59
N SER A 2 47.57 -47.19 -18.80
CA SER A 2 48.93 -46.74 -19.14
C SER A 2 49.01 -45.22 -19.19
N VAL A 3 49.54 -44.57 -18.23
CA VAL A 3 50.88 -44.50 -17.63
C VAL A 3 51.57 -43.17 -17.98
N ARG A 4 52.03 -42.52 -16.91
CA ARG A 4 53.30 -41.77 -16.77
C ARG A 4 53.40 -40.34 -17.33
N SER A 5 54.10 -39.43 -16.78
CA SER A 5 55.07 -39.27 -15.67
C SER A 5 55.43 -37.79 -15.69
N ALA A 6 55.49 -37.15 -14.57
CA ALA A 6 56.66 -36.72 -13.80
C ALA A 6 57.82 -36.04 -14.57
N THR A 7 58.25 -34.88 -14.10
CA THR A 7 59.63 -34.50 -13.72
C THR A 7 59.66 -32.98 -13.53
N VAL A 8 59.74 -32.38 -12.31
CA VAL A 8 60.89 -32.04 -11.52
C VAL A 8 61.96 -31.19 -12.23
N MET A 9 62.18 -30.00 -11.81
CA MET A 9 63.48 -29.42 -11.39
C MET A 9 63.33 -27.90 -11.29
N SER A 10 63.27 -27.34 -10.13
CA SER A 10 64.38 -26.88 -9.28
C SER A 10 65.18 -25.67 -9.80
N LEU A 11 65.24 -24.70 -8.93
CA LEU A 11 66.40 -23.84 -8.59
C LEU A 11 66.34 -22.37 -9.08
N LEU A 12 66.32 -21.43 -8.35
CA LEU A 12 67.23 -20.61 -7.58
C LEU A 12 66.68 -19.20 -7.30
N MET A 13 66.66 -18.85 -6.03
CA MET A 13 66.85 -17.57 -5.40
C MET A 13 67.14 -16.32 -6.26
N LEU A 14 66.37 -15.25 -6.01
CA LEU A 14 66.99 -13.96 -5.72
C LEU A 14 66.09 -13.13 -4.78
N LEU A 15 66.63 -12.80 -3.61
CA LEU A 15 66.07 -11.80 -2.70
C LEU A 15 66.10 -10.40 -3.36
N ALA A 16 64.95 -9.76 -3.43
CA ALA A 16 64.89 -8.30 -3.51
C ALA A 16 63.79 -7.83 -2.56
N ALA A 17 64.18 -7.29 -1.44
CA ALA A 17 63.32 -6.59 -0.50
C ALA A 17 62.84 -5.29 -1.16
N SER A 18 61.57 -5.25 -1.52
CA SER A 18 60.88 -4.02 -1.89
C SER A 18 59.78 -3.78 -0.86
N ALA A 19 60.01 -2.78 -0.03
CA ALA A 19 59.00 -2.23 0.87
C ALA A 19 57.85 -1.63 0.04
N ALA A 20 56.80 -2.39 -0.19
CA ALA A 20 55.55 -1.88 -0.74
C ALA A 20 54.70 -1.40 0.42
N GLY A 21 54.64 -0.09 0.61
CA GLY A 21 53.70 0.57 1.50
C GLY A 21 52.27 0.16 1.13
N ALA A 22 51.57 -0.50 2.05
CA ALA A 22 50.17 -0.74 1.94
C ALA A 22 49.45 0.61 2.02
N CYS A 23 49.09 1.17 0.87
CA CYS A 23 48.05 2.18 0.77
C CYS A 23 46.76 1.53 1.19
N TRP A 24 46.39 1.71 2.45
CA TRP A 24 45.03 1.43 2.92
C TRP A 24 44.14 2.47 2.25
N ALA A 25 43.47 2.08 1.14
CA ALA A 25 42.44 2.88 0.56
C ALA A 25 41.30 2.91 1.58
N ALA A 26 41.12 4.06 2.22
CA ALA A 26 39.98 4.33 3.05
C ALA A 26 38.73 4.14 2.18
N ALA A 27 37.82 3.24 2.57
CA ALA A 27 36.52 3.10 1.95
C ALA A 27 35.85 4.48 1.92
N PRO A 28 35.21 4.87 0.81
CA PRO A 28 34.49 6.14 0.79
C PRO A 28 33.45 6.13 1.93
N PRO A 29 33.27 7.25 2.64
CA PRO A 29 32.27 7.33 3.68
C PRO A 29 30.95 6.96 3.06
N ALA A 30 30.21 6.05 3.70
CA ALA A 30 28.85 5.71 3.32
C ALA A 30 28.10 7.04 3.15
N SER A 31 27.58 7.28 1.95
CA SER A 31 26.81 8.48 1.64
C SER A 31 25.72 8.58 2.70
N ALA A 32 25.83 9.57 3.57
CA ALA A 32 24.77 9.87 4.53
C ALA A 32 23.49 10.06 3.72
N ALA A 33 22.50 9.24 3.97
CA ALA A 33 21.18 9.37 3.33
C ALA A 33 20.75 10.83 3.50
N ALA A 34 20.55 11.52 2.39
CA ALA A 34 20.06 12.89 2.42
C ALA A 34 18.75 12.91 3.25
N PRO A 35 18.55 13.93 4.10
CA PRO A 35 17.32 14.03 4.88
C PRO A 35 16.14 13.90 3.92
N ALA A 36 15.23 12.97 4.20
CA ALA A 36 14.09 12.71 3.35
C ALA A 36 13.31 14.02 3.16
N THR A 37 13.33 14.56 1.97
CA THR A 37 12.62 15.79 1.64
C THR A 37 11.14 15.58 1.91
N ALA A 38 10.48 16.52 2.60
CA ALA A 38 9.05 16.43 2.85
C ALA A 38 8.29 16.32 1.53
N THR A 39 7.43 15.32 1.41
CA THR A 39 6.62 15.08 0.22
C THR A 39 5.26 15.76 0.34
N PRO A 40 4.50 15.93 -0.76
CA PRO A 40 3.11 16.36 -0.70
C PRO A 40 2.25 15.52 0.24
N LEU A 41 2.53 14.22 0.35
CA LEU A 41 1.84 13.31 1.26
C LEU A 41 2.08 13.68 2.73
N ASP A 42 3.33 14.02 3.11
CA ASP A 42 3.63 14.44 4.49
C ASP A 42 2.82 15.68 4.86
N SER A 43 2.86 16.72 4.03
CA SER A 43 2.13 17.96 4.24
C SER A 43 0.61 17.73 4.30
N TYR A 44 0.10 16.81 3.48
CA TYR A 44 -1.31 16.44 3.49
C TYR A 44 -1.70 15.76 4.81
N LEU A 45 -0.90 14.78 5.25
CA LEU A 45 -1.16 14.03 6.48
C LEU A 45 -1.02 14.89 7.73
N ASP A 46 -0.05 15.81 7.78
CA ASP A 46 0.16 16.70 8.93
C ASP A 46 -1.06 17.62 9.18
N ASN A 47 -1.74 18.02 8.12
CA ASN A 47 -2.90 18.90 8.19
C ASN A 47 -4.25 18.16 8.20
N LEU A 48 -4.24 16.82 8.12
CA LEU A 48 -5.45 16.02 8.05
C LEU A 48 -5.91 15.60 9.45
N LYS A 49 -7.11 16.02 9.85
CA LYS A 49 -7.83 15.53 11.04
C LYS A 49 -8.95 14.58 10.66
N THR A 50 -9.73 14.97 9.66
CA THR A 50 -10.81 14.16 9.09
C THR A 50 -10.84 14.31 7.58
N LEU A 51 -11.31 13.27 6.91
CA LEU A 51 -11.56 13.26 5.46
C LEU A 51 -12.90 12.59 5.21
N ARG A 52 -13.70 13.19 4.37
CA ARG A 52 -14.87 12.55 3.76
C ARG A 52 -14.77 12.72 2.25
N THR A 53 -14.87 11.62 1.53
CA THR A 53 -14.78 11.66 0.08
C THR A 53 -15.56 10.50 -0.54
N THR A 54 -16.11 10.70 -1.71
CA THR A 54 -16.57 9.63 -2.58
C THR A 54 -15.46 9.28 -3.56
N PHE A 55 -15.50 8.10 -4.15
CA PHE A 55 -14.51 7.69 -5.13
C PHE A 55 -15.11 6.80 -6.21
N LEU A 56 -14.42 6.74 -7.33
CA LEU A 56 -14.55 5.72 -8.36
C LEU A 56 -13.28 4.89 -8.39
N GLN A 57 -13.44 3.57 -8.48
CA GLN A 57 -12.35 2.62 -8.56
C GLN A 57 -12.48 1.78 -9.82
N THR A 58 -11.36 1.55 -10.49
CA THR A 58 -11.23 0.56 -11.56
C THR A 58 -10.11 -0.39 -11.19
N LEU A 59 -10.31 -1.69 -11.42
CA LEU A 59 -9.28 -2.72 -11.28
C LEU A 59 -8.92 -3.24 -12.67
N ALA A 60 -7.64 -3.23 -12.99
CA ALA A 60 -7.11 -3.76 -14.23
C ALA A 60 -6.23 -4.99 -13.97
N ASP A 61 -6.27 -5.95 -14.91
CA ASP A 61 -5.36 -7.09 -14.92
C ASP A 61 -3.92 -6.65 -15.32
N PRO A 62 -2.90 -7.55 -15.24
CA PRO A 62 -1.52 -7.23 -15.63
C PRO A 62 -1.35 -6.80 -17.09
N HIS A 63 -2.36 -7.03 -17.94
CA HIS A 63 -2.37 -6.60 -19.34
C HIS A 63 -3.06 -5.23 -19.54
N GLY A 64 -3.50 -4.58 -18.45
CA GLY A 64 -4.19 -3.29 -18.48
C GLY A 64 -5.66 -3.36 -18.86
N ARG A 65 -6.24 -4.57 -18.93
CA ARG A 65 -7.67 -4.74 -19.20
C ARG A 65 -8.46 -4.53 -17.90
N GLU A 66 -9.47 -3.67 -17.94
CA GLU A 66 -10.40 -3.48 -16.82
C GLU A 66 -11.16 -4.78 -16.55
N ILE A 67 -11.07 -5.28 -15.32
CA ILE A 67 -11.72 -6.53 -14.87
C ILE A 67 -12.76 -6.28 -13.80
N ASP A 68 -12.72 -5.12 -13.12
CA ASP A 68 -13.70 -4.75 -12.12
C ASP A 68 -13.83 -3.23 -12.01
N ARG A 69 -15.02 -2.79 -11.56
CA ARG A 69 -15.32 -1.38 -11.29
C ARG A 69 -16.14 -1.25 -10.03
N ALA A 70 -15.86 -0.23 -9.25
CA ALA A 70 -16.60 0.07 -8.03
C ALA A 70 -16.72 1.58 -7.81
N SER A 71 -17.66 1.95 -6.97
CA SER A 71 -17.74 3.29 -6.38
C SER A 71 -17.87 3.15 -4.87
N GLY A 72 -17.64 4.23 -4.14
CA GLY A 72 -17.78 4.15 -2.70
C GLY A 72 -17.54 5.45 -1.96
N THR A 73 -17.45 5.31 -0.65
CA THR A 73 -17.19 6.41 0.28
C THR A 73 -16.02 6.04 1.18
N LEU A 74 -15.10 6.98 1.37
CA LEU A 74 -14.04 6.89 2.36
C LEU A 74 -14.24 7.99 3.40
N ILE A 75 -14.33 7.61 4.66
CA ILE A 75 -14.36 8.51 5.81
C ILE A 75 -13.14 8.18 6.66
N VAL A 76 -12.36 9.20 7.01
CA VAL A 76 -11.21 9.08 7.89
C VAL A 76 -11.40 10.01 9.08
N GLN A 77 -11.09 9.52 10.27
CA GLN A 77 -10.98 10.30 11.50
C GLN A 77 -9.66 9.94 12.19
N ARG A 78 -8.72 10.84 12.16
CA ARG A 78 -7.43 10.64 12.83
C ARG A 78 -7.54 10.91 14.33
N PRO A 79 -6.75 10.18 15.14
CA PRO A 79 -5.86 9.08 14.75
C PRO A 79 -6.59 7.73 14.62
N GLY A 80 -6.22 6.96 13.61
CA GLY A 80 -6.42 5.51 13.57
C GLY A 80 -7.81 5.01 13.21
N LYS A 81 -8.76 5.89 12.82
CA LYS A 81 -10.12 5.47 12.49
C LYS A 81 -10.45 5.77 11.04
N PHE A 82 -11.14 4.84 10.39
CA PHE A 82 -11.71 5.04 9.07
C PHE A 82 -12.88 4.10 8.79
N SER A 83 -13.69 4.46 7.81
CA SER A 83 -14.71 3.62 7.19
C SER A 83 -14.54 3.72 5.68
N TRP A 84 -14.40 2.58 5.01
CA TRP A 84 -14.26 2.46 3.57
C TRP A 84 -15.33 1.54 3.04
N GLU A 85 -16.32 2.11 2.39
CA GLU A 85 -17.44 1.40 1.81
C GLU A 85 -17.28 1.31 0.30
N ILE A 86 -17.43 0.10 -0.26
CA ILE A 86 -17.22 -0.21 -1.67
C ILE A 86 -18.49 -0.86 -2.22
N HIS A 87 -18.99 -0.33 -3.32
CA HIS A 87 -20.14 -0.84 -4.05
C HIS A 87 -19.71 -1.23 -5.47
N PRO A 88 -19.78 -2.52 -5.83
CA PRO A 88 -19.49 -2.98 -7.19
C PRO A 88 -20.35 -2.27 -8.23
N GLN A 89 -19.78 -1.99 -9.40
CA GLN A 89 -20.46 -1.37 -10.53
C GLN A 89 -20.35 -2.29 -11.76
N PRO A 90 -21.34 -2.29 -12.66
CA PRO A 90 -21.21 -3.02 -13.91
C PRO A 90 -20.03 -2.53 -14.74
N VAL A 91 -19.24 -3.46 -15.29
CA VAL A 91 -18.19 -3.16 -16.26
C VAL A 91 -18.82 -3.04 -17.65
N ALA A 92 -18.63 -1.92 -18.32
CA ALA A 92 -19.19 -1.70 -19.64
C ALA A 92 -18.54 -2.68 -20.66
N GLY A 93 -19.38 -3.41 -21.42
CA GLY A 93 -18.93 -4.30 -22.50
C GLY A 93 -18.94 -5.79 -22.17
N THR A 94 -19.47 -6.20 -21.02
CA THR A 94 -19.68 -7.62 -20.69
C THR A 94 -21.12 -8.08 -20.97
N ASP A 95 -21.84 -7.38 -21.83
CA ASP A 95 -23.18 -7.76 -22.29
C ASP A 95 -23.12 -9.04 -23.15
N GLY A 96 -23.05 -10.20 -22.51
CA GLY A 96 -23.20 -11.46 -23.23
C GLY A 96 -22.38 -12.66 -22.82
N ALA A 97 -21.40 -12.53 -21.96
CA ALA A 97 -20.77 -13.70 -21.37
C ALA A 97 -21.31 -13.85 -19.94
N ALA A 98 -22.15 -14.84 -19.71
CA ALA A 98 -22.53 -15.34 -18.39
C ALA A 98 -21.30 -15.96 -17.67
N GLY A 99 -20.22 -15.21 -17.62
CA GLY A 99 -19.08 -15.37 -16.74
C GLY A 99 -19.29 -14.37 -15.63
N SER A 100 -20.21 -14.73 -14.73
CA SER A 100 -20.49 -14.02 -13.51
C SER A 100 -19.15 -13.68 -12.80
N ASN A 101 -18.69 -12.45 -12.99
CA ASN A 101 -17.89 -11.85 -11.95
C ASN A 101 -18.83 -11.73 -10.74
N PRO A 102 -18.67 -12.50 -9.65
CA PRO A 102 -19.62 -12.52 -8.55
C PRO A 102 -19.78 -11.16 -7.85
N GLY A 103 -19.04 -10.14 -8.29
CA GLY A 103 -19.08 -8.77 -7.78
C GLY A 103 -19.93 -7.79 -8.60
N ALA A 104 -20.34 -8.10 -9.82
CA ALA A 104 -21.12 -7.17 -10.65
C ALA A 104 -22.58 -7.10 -10.16
N GLY A 105 -22.87 -6.16 -9.26
CA GLY A 105 -24.19 -5.94 -8.67
C GLY A 105 -24.39 -6.52 -7.27
N GLY A 106 -23.31 -6.91 -6.59
CA GLY A 106 -23.35 -7.36 -5.21
C GLY A 106 -23.69 -6.25 -4.21
N ALA A 107 -24.00 -6.63 -2.96
CA ALA A 107 -24.32 -5.70 -1.88
C ALA A 107 -23.09 -4.91 -1.40
N GLY A 108 -21.88 -5.31 -1.84
CA GLY A 108 -20.64 -4.61 -1.62
C GLY A 108 -19.94 -4.97 -0.31
N GLN A 109 -18.87 -4.23 -0.05
CA GLN A 109 -17.96 -4.50 1.06
C GLN A 109 -17.80 -3.26 1.93
N LEU A 110 -17.59 -3.46 3.23
CA LEU A 110 -17.31 -2.41 4.19
C LEU A 110 -16.09 -2.77 5.02
N MET A 111 -15.11 -1.88 5.03
CA MET A 111 -13.95 -1.98 5.90
C MET A 111 -13.99 -0.84 6.92
N VAL A 112 -13.90 -1.15 8.20
CA VAL A 112 -13.89 -0.16 9.28
C VAL A 112 -12.72 -0.42 10.21
N CYS A 113 -11.94 0.63 10.48
CA CYS A 113 -10.98 0.66 11.56
C CYS A 113 -11.54 1.56 12.68
N ASP A 114 -11.78 0.98 13.84
CA ASP A 114 -12.36 1.70 14.99
C ASP A 114 -11.29 2.26 15.95
N GLY A 115 -10.00 2.06 15.58
CA GLY A 115 -8.83 2.43 16.38
C GLY A 115 -8.26 1.26 17.19
N VAL A 116 -8.98 0.18 17.36
CA VAL A 116 -8.58 -1.04 18.09
C VAL A 116 -8.60 -2.26 17.18
N ASN A 117 -9.65 -2.37 16.37
CA ASN A 117 -9.88 -3.48 15.46
C ASN A 117 -10.06 -2.97 14.04
N LEU A 118 -9.65 -3.81 13.09
CA LEU A 118 -10.00 -3.71 11.68
C LEU A 118 -11.07 -4.74 11.37
N TRP A 119 -12.22 -4.26 10.94
CA TRP A 119 -13.39 -5.02 10.55
C TRP A 119 -13.50 -5.03 9.04
N PHE A 120 -13.69 -6.19 8.46
CA PHE A 120 -13.99 -6.37 7.05
C PHE A 120 -15.33 -7.10 6.95
N TYR A 121 -16.34 -6.47 6.38
CA TYR A 121 -17.65 -7.03 6.20
C TYR A 121 -17.95 -7.22 4.71
N ASP A 122 -18.08 -8.47 4.30
CA ASP A 122 -18.62 -8.86 3.01
C ASP A 122 -20.13 -9.03 3.14
N ARG A 123 -20.88 -8.14 2.48
CA ARG A 123 -22.32 -8.12 2.58
C ARG A 123 -22.98 -9.24 1.78
N ASP A 124 -22.35 -9.70 0.71
CA ASP A 124 -22.87 -10.77 -0.13
C ASP A 124 -22.77 -12.12 0.59
N LEU A 125 -21.66 -12.33 1.28
CA LEU A 125 -21.42 -13.54 2.09
C LEU A 125 -22.03 -13.44 3.49
N GLN A 126 -22.48 -12.26 3.92
CA GLN A 126 -22.88 -11.96 5.30
C GLN A 126 -21.80 -12.36 6.32
N GLN A 127 -20.54 -12.15 5.95
CA GLN A 127 -19.38 -12.56 6.73
C GLN A 127 -18.57 -11.34 7.19
N VAL A 128 -18.21 -11.35 8.47
CA VAL A 128 -17.35 -10.33 9.09
C VAL A 128 -16.03 -10.97 9.51
N THR A 129 -14.93 -10.44 9.00
CA THR A 129 -13.59 -10.78 9.52
C THR A 129 -13.10 -9.66 10.41
N VAL A 130 -12.64 -9.98 11.61
CA VAL A 130 -12.05 -9.00 12.52
C VAL A 130 -10.60 -9.36 12.87
N LYS A 131 -9.73 -8.35 12.83
CA LYS A 131 -8.32 -8.45 13.23
C LYS A 131 -7.96 -7.26 14.11
N PRO A 132 -7.13 -7.44 15.15
CA PRO A 132 -6.54 -6.31 15.87
C PRO A 132 -5.73 -5.42 14.94
N VAL A 133 -5.78 -4.09 15.14
CA VAL A 133 -5.10 -3.11 14.28
C VAL A 133 -3.59 -3.38 14.19
N ASP A 134 -2.94 -3.73 15.30
CA ASP A 134 -1.51 -4.05 15.34
C ASP A 134 -1.13 -5.31 14.54
N ALA A 135 -2.04 -6.26 14.39
CA ALA A 135 -1.87 -7.44 13.54
C ALA A 135 -2.18 -7.15 12.05
N ALA A 136 -2.83 -6.01 11.76
CA ALA A 136 -3.27 -5.61 10.43
C ALA A 136 -2.41 -4.46 9.84
N LEU A 137 -1.28 -4.13 10.48
CA LEU A 137 -0.50 -2.89 10.32
C LEU A 137 0.02 -2.56 8.91
N SER A 138 -0.14 -3.42 7.94
CA SER A 138 0.29 -3.14 6.57
C SER A 138 -0.80 -3.41 5.52
N ALA A 139 -2.04 -3.58 5.95
CA ALA A 139 -3.05 -4.18 5.10
C ALA A 139 -3.63 -3.22 4.04
N THR A 140 -3.72 -1.89 4.29
CA THR A 140 -4.37 -1.01 3.32
C THR A 140 -3.83 0.42 3.33
N PRO A 141 -3.88 1.13 2.17
CA PRO A 141 -3.56 2.56 2.11
C PRO A 141 -4.47 3.45 2.97
N ALA A 142 -5.69 3.00 3.29
CA ALA A 142 -6.57 3.73 4.20
C ALA A 142 -6.00 3.82 5.62
N MET A 143 -5.26 2.79 6.06
CA MET A 143 -4.56 2.82 7.35
C MET A 143 -3.47 3.90 7.39
N LEU A 144 -2.80 4.14 6.26
CA LEU A 144 -1.85 5.23 6.11
C LEU A 144 -2.54 6.60 6.26
N LEU A 145 -3.65 6.81 5.55
CA LEU A 145 -4.40 8.06 5.62
C LEU A 145 -4.99 8.30 7.02
N SER A 146 -5.42 7.24 7.70
CA SER A 146 -5.99 7.34 9.05
C SER A 146 -4.96 7.61 10.14
N GLY A 147 -3.66 7.38 9.88
CA GLY A 147 -2.63 7.46 10.90
C GLY A 147 -2.70 6.33 11.92
N ALA A 148 -3.30 5.19 11.56
CA ALA A 148 -3.30 3.97 12.38
C ALA A 148 -1.91 3.38 12.53
N VAL A 149 -1.00 3.74 11.62
CA VAL A 149 0.39 3.29 11.60
C VAL A 149 1.34 4.49 11.55
N ASP A 150 2.52 4.33 12.09
CA ASP A 150 3.62 5.28 11.87
C ASP A 150 4.09 5.11 10.42
N VAL A 151 3.67 6.06 9.59
CA VAL A 151 3.82 6.01 8.13
C VAL A 151 5.28 5.81 7.73
N ARG A 152 6.19 6.57 8.34
CA ARG A 152 7.63 6.54 8.01
C ARG A 152 8.34 5.28 8.50
N LYS A 153 7.83 4.63 9.53
CA LYS A 153 8.36 3.32 9.97
C LYS A 153 7.86 2.18 9.13
N SER A 154 6.61 2.29 8.67
CA SER A 154 5.94 1.21 7.95
C SER A 154 6.16 1.25 6.44
N PHE A 155 6.51 2.42 5.89
CA PHE A 155 6.61 2.63 4.45
C PHE A 155 7.83 3.45 4.06
N ALA A 156 8.45 3.10 2.95
CA ALA A 156 9.35 3.95 2.20
C ALA A 156 8.50 4.94 1.38
N ILE A 157 8.79 6.24 1.51
CA ILE A 157 8.04 7.31 0.84
C ILE A 157 9.02 8.13 0.04
N SER A 158 8.74 8.29 -1.26
CA SER A 158 9.57 9.05 -2.18
C SER A 158 8.73 9.85 -3.16
N SER A 159 9.29 10.94 -3.68
CA SER A 159 8.66 11.68 -4.78
C SER A 159 8.74 10.84 -6.06
N ALA A 160 7.63 10.76 -6.78
CA ALA A 160 7.55 10.11 -8.09
C ALA A 160 7.37 11.12 -9.24
N GLY A 161 7.70 12.40 -8.98
CA GLY A 161 7.67 13.49 -9.97
C GLY A 161 6.27 13.98 -10.29
N GLN A 162 6.18 14.79 -11.36
CA GLN A 162 4.91 15.33 -11.86
C GLN A 162 4.51 14.66 -13.17
N ARG A 163 3.24 14.29 -13.28
CA ARG A 163 2.62 13.85 -14.54
C ARG A 163 1.11 14.04 -14.49
N GLU A 164 0.50 14.31 -15.61
CA GLU A 164 -0.95 14.57 -15.76
C GLU A 164 -1.48 15.68 -14.81
N GLY A 165 -0.65 16.69 -14.52
CA GLY A 165 -1.01 17.79 -13.62
C GLY A 165 -1.01 17.43 -12.13
N LEU A 166 -0.56 16.23 -11.75
CA LEU A 166 -0.49 15.77 -10.38
C LEU A 166 0.97 15.63 -9.91
N ASP A 167 1.22 16.01 -8.68
CA ASP A 167 2.44 15.67 -7.94
C ASP A 167 2.29 14.25 -7.38
N TRP A 168 3.15 13.34 -7.79
CA TRP A 168 3.06 11.94 -7.38
C TRP A 168 4.03 11.60 -6.28
N VAL A 169 3.53 10.82 -5.32
CA VAL A 169 4.30 10.26 -4.21
C VAL A 169 4.17 8.75 -4.24
N LEU A 170 5.31 8.06 -4.32
CA LEU A 170 5.39 6.60 -4.22
C LEU A 170 5.50 6.20 -2.76
N VAL A 171 4.73 5.20 -2.40
CA VAL A 171 4.70 4.57 -1.08
C VAL A 171 4.86 3.07 -1.24
N GLU A 172 5.90 2.51 -0.64
CA GLU A 172 6.22 1.09 -0.67
C GLU A 172 6.28 0.54 0.75
N PRO A 173 5.63 -0.60 1.05
CA PRO A 173 5.71 -1.21 2.37
C PRO A 173 7.14 -1.67 2.70
N ASN A 174 7.62 -1.39 3.92
CA ASN A 174 8.92 -1.84 4.40
C ASN A 174 8.98 -3.34 4.74
N GLY A 175 7.86 -4.07 4.67
CA GLY A 175 7.76 -5.48 5.03
C GLY A 175 6.94 -6.31 4.06
N ALA A 176 7.20 -7.62 4.04
CA ALA A 176 6.53 -8.57 3.14
C ALA A 176 5.04 -8.83 3.47
N GLN A 177 4.56 -8.34 4.60
CA GLN A 177 3.21 -8.60 5.13
C GLN A 177 2.10 -7.72 4.52
N ALA A 178 2.45 -6.71 3.71
CA ALA A 178 1.45 -5.86 3.07
C ALA A 178 0.67 -6.61 1.99
N ASP A 179 -0.58 -6.24 1.77
CA ASP A 179 -1.43 -6.82 0.73
C ASP A 179 -1.21 -6.17 -0.63
N PHE A 180 -0.44 -5.09 -0.70
CA PHE A 180 -0.06 -4.39 -1.93
C PHE A 180 1.46 -4.29 -2.07
N ARG A 181 1.95 -4.10 -3.30
CA ARG A 181 3.36 -3.92 -3.64
C ARG A 181 3.76 -2.46 -3.55
N SER A 182 2.98 -1.61 -4.16
CA SER A 182 3.21 -0.17 -4.17
C SER A 182 1.91 0.62 -4.22
N ALA A 183 1.95 1.86 -3.76
CA ALA A 183 0.87 2.82 -3.90
C ALA A 183 1.41 4.17 -4.37
N LEU A 184 0.80 4.74 -5.40
CA LEU A 184 1.07 6.09 -5.87
C LEU A 184 -0.07 7.00 -5.43
N PHE A 185 0.28 8.10 -4.78
CA PHE A 185 -0.67 9.12 -4.36
C PHE A 185 -0.46 10.36 -5.23
N GLY A 186 -1.47 10.77 -5.97
CA GLY A 186 -1.47 11.93 -6.87
C GLY A 186 -2.18 13.12 -6.24
N PHE A 187 -1.45 14.22 -6.11
CA PHE A 187 -1.93 15.46 -5.49
C PHE A 187 -2.06 16.58 -6.54
N GLU A 188 -3.16 17.29 -6.50
CA GLU A 188 -3.39 18.53 -7.26
C GLU A 188 -3.53 19.69 -6.27
N HIS A 189 -2.64 20.66 -6.33
CA HIS A 189 -2.63 21.82 -5.41
C HIS A 189 -2.70 21.40 -3.91
N GLY A 190 -2.03 20.30 -3.55
CA GLY A 190 -2.02 19.77 -2.20
C GLY A 190 -3.26 18.95 -1.80
N GLU A 191 -4.21 18.73 -2.70
CA GLU A 191 -5.37 17.86 -2.50
C GLU A 191 -5.15 16.48 -3.11
N LEU A 192 -5.48 15.43 -2.37
CA LEU A 192 -5.40 14.05 -2.86
C LEU A 192 -6.50 13.82 -3.92
N ARG A 193 -6.11 13.60 -5.18
CA ARG A 193 -7.04 13.40 -6.30
C ARG A 193 -7.09 11.96 -6.78
N ARG A 194 -5.95 11.30 -6.78
CA ARG A 194 -5.86 9.95 -7.35
C ARG A 194 -4.96 9.07 -6.49
N MET A 195 -5.28 7.80 -6.43
CA MET A 195 -4.42 6.77 -5.86
C MET A 195 -4.36 5.59 -6.84
N ILE A 196 -3.18 5.05 -7.02
CA ILE A 196 -2.95 3.86 -7.85
C ILE A 196 -2.27 2.83 -6.95
N LEU A 197 -2.88 1.66 -6.81
CA LEU A 197 -2.32 0.54 -6.07
C LEU A 197 -1.92 -0.56 -7.04
N GLU A 198 -0.76 -1.11 -6.81
CA GLU A 198 -0.31 -2.35 -7.43
C GLU A 198 -0.31 -3.45 -6.37
N ASP A 199 -1.04 -4.52 -6.61
CA ASP A 199 -1.10 -5.66 -5.71
C ASP A 199 0.02 -6.68 -6.00
N LYS A 200 0.04 -7.78 -5.26
CA LYS A 200 1.04 -8.85 -5.43
C LYS A 200 0.79 -9.75 -6.65
N LEU A 201 -0.35 -9.60 -7.29
CA LEU A 201 -0.75 -10.32 -8.50
C LEU A 201 -0.57 -9.47 -9.76
N ASP A 202 0.15 -8.33 -9.65
CA ASP A 202 0.36 -7.34 -10.70
C ASP A 202 -0.96 -6.72 -11.22
N GLN A 203 -2.03 -6.77 -10.42
CA GLN A 203 -3.26 -6.05 -10.70
C GLN A 203 -3.12 -4.59 -10.26
N THR A 204 -3.72 -3.70 -11.01
CA THR A 204 -3.68 -2.26 -10.75
C THR A 204 -5.06 -1.73 -10.41
N ALA A 205 -5.24 -1.25 -9.18
CA ALA A 205 -6.44 -0.53 -8.77
C ALA A 205 -6.19 0.98 -8.86
N THR A 206 -6.97 1.65 -9.70
CA THR A 206 -6.96 3.12 -9.81
C THR A 206 -8.18 3.68 -9.10
N ILE A 207 -7.97 4.58 -8.15
CA ILE A 207 -9.00 5.23 -7.35
C ILE A 207 -8.96 6.72 -7.63
N ILE A 208 -10.08 7.30 -8.06
CA ILE A 208 -10.27 8.72 -8.32
C ILE A 208 -11.18 9.27 -7.23
N PHE A 209 -10.64 10.17 -6.42
CA PHE A 209 -11.37 10.81 -5.33
C PHE A 209 -12.21 11.98 -5.83
N GLN A 210 -13.45 12.05 -5.32
CA GLN A 210 -14.45 13.06 -5.67
C GLN A 210 -15.07 13.63 -4.39
N LYS A 211 -15.66 14.83 -4.48
CA LYS A 211 -16.35 15.44 -3.32
C LYS A 211 -15.50 15.40 -2.04
N ILE A 212 -14.27 15.90 -2.15
CA ILE A 212 -13.29 15.84 -1.05
C ILE A 212 -13.62 16.94 -0.03
N GLU A 213 -13.89 16.53 1.20
CA GLU A 213 -14.14 17.40 2.34
C GLU A 213 -13.14 17.06 3.45
N ARG A 214 -12.23 18.00 3.72
CA ARG A 214 -11.23 17.85 4.79
C ARG A 214 -11.63 18.61 6.04
N ASN A 215 -11.29 18.02 7.17
CA ASN A 215 -11.44 18.64 8.48
C ASN A 215 -12.88 19.06 8.82
N VAL A 216 -13.85 18.35 8.22
CA VAL A 216 -15.27 18.45 8.57
C VAL A 216 -15.60 17.54 9.76
N PRO A 217 -16.65 17.83 10.53
CA PRO A 217 -17.07 16.95 11.62
C PRO A 217 -17.39 15.53 11.12
N VAL A 218 -16.85 14.53 11.82
CA VAL A 218 -17.16 13.10 11.64
C VAL A 218 -17.61 12.57 12.98
N SER A 219 -18.79 11.93 13.00
CA SER A 219 -19.32 11.33 14.21
C SER A 219 -18.65 9.98 14.51
N ALA A 220 -18.61 9.59 15.78
CA ALA A 220 -18.09 8.29 16.17
C ALA A 220 -18.82 7.11 15.51
N ALA A 221 -20.10 7.26 15.22
CA ALA A 221 -20.91 6.24 14.57
C ALA A 221 -20.46 5.95 13.13
N GLU A 222 -19.90 6.94 12.42
CA GLU A 222 -19.46 6.77 11.02
C GLU A 222 -18.15 5.99 10.89
N VAL A 223 -17.38 5.88 11.96
CA VAL A 223 -16.08 5.18 12.01
C VAL A 223 -16.06 4.08 13.08
N SER A 224 -17.22 3.55 13.41
CA SER A 224 -17.38 2.40 14.30
C SER A 224 -18.20 1.33 13.60
N PHE A 225 -18.01 0.08 14.00
CA PHE A 225 -18.71 -1.06 13.40
C PHE A 225 -19.26 -1.98 14.47
N LYS A 226 -20.45 -2.48 14.20
CA LYS A 226 -21.07 -3.56 14.96
C LYS A 226 -21.57 -4.61 13.97
N PRO A 227 -21.13 -5.87 14.09
CA PRO A 227 -21.61 -6.92 13.21
C PRO A 227 -23.13 -6.97 13.15
N PRO A 228 -23.74 -7.05 11.96
CA PRO A 228 -25.17 -7.25 11.83
C PRO A 228 -25.64 -8.55 12.47
N ALA A 229 -26.89 -8.59 12.89
CA ALA A 229 -27.49 -9.83 13.39
C ALA A 229 -27.49 -10.90 12.28
N GLY A 230 -26.99 -12.09 12.59
CA GLY A 230 -26.91 -13.20 11.64
C GLY A 230 -25.66 -13.24 10.78
N ALA A 231 -24.78 -12.24 10.84
CA ALA A 231 -23.50 -12.31 10.15
C ALA A 231 -22.56 -13.30 10.86
N ASP A 232 -21.85 -14.11 10.05
CA ASP A 232 -20.77 -14.97 10.54
C ASP A 232 -19.53 -14.14 10.89
N VAL A 233 -19.02 -14.29 12.11
CA VAL A 233 -17.88 -13.49 12.59
C VAL A 233 -16.64 -14.37 12.75
N ILE A 234 -15.62 -14.09 11.91
CA ILE A 234 -14.32 -14.75 11.94
C ILE A 234 -13.30 -13.86 12.65
N GLY A 235 -12.64 -14.43 13.64
CA GLY A 235 -11.66 -13.73 14.48
C GLY A 235 -12.23 -13.31 15.83
N THR A 236 -11.40 -12.67 16.65
CA THR A 236 -11.77 -12.20 17.99
C THR A 236 -11.43 -10.73 18.13
N PRO A 237 -12.43 -9.86 18.34
CA PRO A 237 -12.16 -8.45 18.56
C PRO A 237 -11.46 -8.22 19.89
N ARG A 238 -10.56 -7.25 19.93
CA ARG A 238 -10.06 -6.70 21.19
C ARG A 238 -11.11 -5.77 21.79
N LYS A 239 -11.15 -5.77 23.13
CA LYS A 239 -11.96 -4.87 23.94
C LYS A 239 -11.17 -3.61 24.30
#